data_137fd8a6856623f70854eb9d0ec09074
#
_entry.id   137fd8a6856623f70854eb9d0ec09074
#
_cell.length_a   1.000
_cell.length_b   1.000
_cell.length_c   1.000
_cell.angle_alpha   90.00
_cell.angle_beta   90.00
_cell.angle_gamma   90.00
#
_symmetry.space_group_name_H-M   'P 1'
#
loop_
_entity.id
_entity.type
_entity.pdbx_description
1 polymer ?
#
loop_
_entity_poly.entity_id
_entity_poly.type
_entity_poly.pdbx_seq_one_letter_code
_entity_poly.pdbx_strand_id
1 'polypeptide(L)'
;FKTVRKFYGEAVVVTQEVDDIISSPIVKESIVNNSDCKILLDQRKYLNKFSQIQSLLGLTDKEKAQILSVNMSNDPKRKYKEVWFGLGGVQSTVYATEVSPEEYLCYTTEESEKVEVEQLAKQLDGNIELAIRRLAEKKRNQSNEIP
;
A
#
# COMPACT_ATOMS: atom_id res chain seq x y z
N PHE A 1 -19.38 0.98 12.64
CA PHE A 1 -19.56 1.33 11.22
C PHE A 1 -20.92 1.99 10.95
N LYS A 2 -22.05 1.37 11.29
CA LYS A 2 -23.40 1.92 11.00
C LYS A 2 -23.68 3.32 11.60
N THR A 3 -22.99 3.70 12.66
CA THR A 3 -23.20 4.96 13.38
C THR A 3 -22.18 6.05 13.03
N VAL A 4 -21.08 5.73 12.42
CA VAL A 4 -19.99 6.68 12.11
C VAL A 4 -20.47 7.83 11.23
N ARG A 5 -21.28 7.55 10.22
CA ARG A 5 -21.91 8.57 9.35
C ARG A 5 -22.74 9.60 10.10
N LYS A 6 -23.41 9.21 11.20
CA LYS A 6 -24.22 10.16 12.01
C LYS A 6 -23.36 11.21 12.70
N PHE A 7 -22.08 10.95 12.86
CA PHE A 7 -21.14 11.83 13.55
C PHE A 7 -20.10 12.44 12.60
N TYR A 8 -20.37 12.41 11.28
CA TYR A 8 -19.44 12.89 10.25
C TYR A 8 -18.05 12.26 10.34
N GLY A 9 -17.97 11.03 10.87
CA GLY A 9 -16.72 10.31 11.03
C GLY A 9 -16.44 9.38 9.86
N GLU A 10 -15.18 9.06 9.65
CA GLU A 10 -14.69 8.06 8.71
C GLU A 10 -14.12 6.87 9.48
N ALA A 11 -14.23 5.68 8.91
CA ALA A 11 -13.66 4.48 9.49
C ALA A 11 -12.80 3.77 8.43
N VAL A 12 -11.51 3.68 8.71
CA VAL A 12 -10.55 2.97 7.88
C VAL A 12 -10.14 1.68 8.58
N VAL A 13 -10.23 0.55 7.86
CA VAL A 13 -9.77 -0.75 8.34
C VAL A 13 -8.59 -1.18 7.49
N VAL A 14 -7.49 -1.49 8.14
CA VAL A 14 -6.27 -2.01 7.50
C VAL A 14 -5.99 -3.40 8.03
N THR A 15 -5.78 -4.36 7.14
CA THR A 15 -5.38 -5.72 7.52
C THR A 15 -4.35 -6.26 6.53
N GLN A 16 -3.47 -7.11 7.01
CA GLN A 16 -2.49 -7.82 6.18
C GLN A 16 -3.03 -9.16 5.69
N GLU A 17 -4.01 -9.73 6.39
CA GLU A 17 -4.58 -11.03 6.06
C GLU A 17 -6.11 -10.95 5.93
N VAL A 18 -6.62 -11.48 4.83
CA VAL A 18 -8.06 -11.55 4.59
C VAL A 18 -8.75 -12.48 5.58
N ASP A 19 -8.03 -13.49 6.05
CA ASP A 19 -8.55 -14.46 7.04
C ASP A 19 -8.95 -13.78 8.37
N ASP A 20 -8.31 -12.65 8.74
CA ASP A 20 -8.69 -11.85 9.91
C ASP A 20 -10.10 -11.25 9.79
N ILE A 21 -10.50 -10.91 8.57
CA ILE A 21 -11.84 -10.39 8.29
C ILE A 21 -12.85 -11.53 8.20
N ILE A 22 -12.46 -12.66 7.60
CA ILE A 22 -13.34 -13.81 7.37
C ILE A 22 -13.69 -14.51 8.69
N SER A 23 -12.75 -14.58 9.63
CA SER A 23 -12.90 -15.30 10.90
C SER A 23 -13.96 -14.71 11.84
N SER A 24 -14.30 -13.43 11.65
CA SER A 24 -15.34 -12.77 12.44
C SER A 24 -16.61 -12.51 11.62
N PRO A 25 -17.70 -13.26 11.84
CA PRO A 25 -18.96 -13.08 11.09
C PRO A 25 -19.52 -11.65 11.18
N ILE A 26 -19.41 -11.03 12.36
CA ILE A 26 -19.91 -9.67 12.60
C ILE A 26 -19.09 -8.63 11.86
N VAL A 27 -17.78 -8.80 11.84
CA VAL A 27 -16.84 -7.89 11.17
C VAL A 27 -16.98 -8.01 9.65
N LYS A 28 -17.08 -9.26 9.15
CA LYS A 28 -17.25 -9.58 7.74
C LYS A 28 -18.41 -8.81 7.11
N GLU A 29 -19.61 -8.97 7.62
CA GLU A 29 -20.79 -8.32 7.04
C GLU A 29 -20.78 -6.80 7.23
N SER A 30 -20.37 -6.34 8.41
CA SER A 30 -20.39 -4.91 8.72
C SER A 30 -19.31 -4.12 7.98
N ILE A 31 -18.13 -4.67 7.76
CA ILE A 31 -17.04 -3.98 7.08
C ILE A 31 -17.23 -4.05 5.57
N VAL A 32 -17.43 -5.24 5.03
CA VAL A 32 -17.48 -5.45 3.59
C VAL A 32 -18.66 -4.71 2.95
N ASN A 33 -19.85 -4.81 3.58
CA ASN A 33 -21.07 -4.21 3.04
C ASN A 33 -21.16 -2.69 3.24
N ASN A 34 -20.35 -2.12 4.16
CA ASN A 34 -20.36 -0.67 4.43
C ASN A 34 -19.09 0.05 3.97
N SER A 35 -18.15 -0.68 3.33
CA SER A 35 -16.94 -0.08 2.78
C SER A 35 -17.15 0.31 1.33
N ASP A 36 -17.39 1.58 1.07
CA ASP A 36 -17.56 2.12 -0.28
C ASP A 36 -16.22 2.16 -1.04
N CYS A 37 -15.11 2.38 -0.33
CA CYS A 37 -13.76 2.36 -0.90
C CYS A 37 -13.02 1.10 -0.47
N LYS A 38 -12.47 0.38 -1.44
CA LYS A 38 -11.61 -0.79 -1.23
C LYS A 38 -10.26 -0.54 -1.88
N ILE A 39 -9.19 -0.74 -1.14
CA ILE A 39 -7.82 -0.56 -1.61
C ILE A 39 -7.09 -1.88 -1.42
N LEU A 40 -6.57 -2.43 -2.51
CA LEU A 40 -5.82 -3.68 -2.46
C LEU A 40 -4.41 -3.49 -3.02
N LEU A 41 -3.44 -3.94 -2.24
CA LEU A 41 -2.05 -4.07 -2.66
C LEU A 41 -1.87 -5.38 -3.42
N ASP A 42 -0.63 -5.76 -3.72
CA ASP A 42 -0.28 -6.99 -4.43
C ASP A 42 -0.86 -8.24 -3.75
N GLN A 43 -1.74 -8.93 -4.46
CA GLN A 43 -2.45 -10.13 -3.99
C GLN A 43 -1.94 -11.43 -4.62
N ARG A 44 -0.82 -11.42 -5.35
CA ARG A 44 -0.31 -12.60 -6.07
C ARG A 44 -0.02 -13.79 -5.17
N LYS A 45 0.40 -13.55 -3.92
CA LYS A 45 0.60 -14.62 -2.92
C LYS A 45 -0.68 -15.39 -2.58
N TYR A 46 -1.85 -14.80 -2.84
CA TYR A 46 -3.15 -15.39 -2.55
C TYR A 46 -3.88 -15.92 -3.79
N LEU A 47 -3.19 -16.10 -4.91
CA LEU A 47 -3.78 -16.51 -6.19
C LEU A 47 -4.70 -17.73 -6.05
N ASN A 48 -4.25 -18.74 -5.30
CA ASN A 48 -4.99 -19.99 -5.08
C ASN A 48 -6.25 -19.82 -4.21
N LYS A 49 -6.32 -18.76 -3.40
CA LYS A 49 -7.44 -18.44 -2.52
C LYS A 49 -8.22 -17.22 -3.00
N PHE A 50 -7.85 -16.64 -4.15
CA PHE A 50 -8.41 -15.36 -4.58
C PHE A 50 -9.93 -15.42 -4.83
N SER A 51 -10.48 -16.56 -5.18
CA SER A 51 -11.93 -16.74 -5.32
C SER A 51 -12.70 -16.45 -4.01
N GLN A 52 -12.09 -16.75 -2.87
CA GLN A 52 -12.68 -16.42 -1.56
C GLN A 52 -12.65 -14.90 -1.30
N ILE A 53 -11.54 -14.24 -1.65
CA ILE A 53 -11.39 -12.77 -1.57
C ILE A 53 -12.40 -12.10 -2.51
N GLN A 54 -12.53 -12.60 -3.74
CA GLN A 54 -13.47 -12.11 -4.73
C GLN A 54 -14.91 -12.18 -4.21
N SER A 55 -15.31 -13.34 -3.69
CA SER A 55 -16.66 -13.53 -3.12
C SER A 55 -16.89 -12.65 -1.88
N LEU A 56 -15.88 -12.56 -1.00
CA LEU A 56 -15.97 -11.76 0.21
C LEU A 56 -16.18 -10.28 -0.08
N LEU A 57 -15.40 -9.74 -1.00
CA LEU A 57 -15.41 -8.31 -1.34
C LEU A 57 -16.43 -7.95 -2.42
N GLY A 58 -17.15 -8.94 -2.97
CA GLY A 58 -18.11 -8.73 -4.05
C GLY A 58 -17.49 -8.23 -5.35
N LEU A 59 -16.28 -8.72 -5.68
CA LEU A 59 -15.53 -8.26 -6.85
C LEU A 59 -16.01 -8.94 -8.13
N THR A 60 -16.05 -8.17 -9.21
CA THR A 60 -16.28 -8.68 -10.56
C THR A 60 -15.05 -9.38 -11.13
N ASP A 61 -15.20 -10.16 -12.20
CA ASP A 61 -14.06 -10.80 -12.88
C ASP A 61 -13.10 -9.76 -13.49
N LYS A 62 -13.61 -8.61 -13.92
CA LYS A 62 -12.79 -7.49 -14.38
C LYS A 62 -11.92 -6.95 -13.25
N GLU A 63 -12.48 -6.72 -12.06
CA GLU A 63 -11.76 -6.23 -10.89
C GLU A 63 -10.73 -7.25 -10.42
N LYS A 64 -11.08 -8.52 -10.42
CA LYS A 64 -10.13 -9.62 -10.16
C LYS A 64 -8.92 -9.55 -11.08
N ALA A 65 -9.15 -9.40 -12.40
CA ALA A 65 -8.06 -9.31 -13.36
C ALA A 65 -7.16 -8.09 -13.10
N GLN A 66 -7.76 -6.93 -12.79
CA GLN A 66 -7.03 -5.72 -12.41
C GLN A 66 -6.19 -5.92 -11.15
N ILE A 67 -6.76 -6.50 -10.10
CA ILE A 67 -6.06 -6.72 -8.82
C ILE A 67 -4.88 -7.68 -9.00
N LEU A 68 -5.06 -8.74 -9.76
CA LEU A 68 -4.01 -9.71 -10.03
C LEU A 68 -2.91 -9.18 -10.96
N SER A 69 -3.17 -8.08 -11.70
CA SER A 69 -2.17 -7.40 -12.52
C SER A 69 -1.28 -6.44 -11.72
N VAL A 70 -1.68 -6.08 -10.50
CA VAL A 70 -0.91 -5.17 -9.62
C VAL A 70 0.51 -5.69 -9.43
N ASN A 71 1.49 -4.86 -9.74
CA ASN A 71 2.93 -5.17 -9.68
C ASN A 71 3.36 -6.42 -10.48
N MET A 72 2.58 -6.85 -11.48
CA MET A 72 2.90 -8.04 -12.28
C MET A 72 4.15 -7.85 -13.11
N SER A 73 4.37 -6.64 -13.64
CA SER A 73 5.60 -6.29 -14.33
C SER A 73 6.67 -5.92 -13.30
N ASN A 74 7.53 -6.86 -13.00
CA ASN A 74 8.59 -6.69 -12.00
C ASN A 74 9.84 -6.07 -12.66
N ASP A 75 9.72 -4.82 -13.15
CA ASP A 75 10.83 -4.09 -13.72
C ASP A 75 11.67 -3.44 -12.61
N PRO A 76 12.96 -3.80 -12.46
CA PRO A 76 13.84 -3.20 -11.45
C PRO A 76 14.02 -1.68 -11.60
N LYS A 77 13.80 -1.16 -12.80
CA LYS A 77 13.88 0.28 -13.09
C LYS A 77 12.61 1.05 -12.65
N ARG A 78 11.56 0.35 -12.26
CA ARG A 78 10.31 0.97 -11.82
C ARG A 78 10.49 1.66 -10.47
N LYS A 79 10.25 2.96 -10.45
CA LYS A 79 10.32 3.79 -9.24
C LYS A 79 9.00 3.84 -8.45
N TYR A 80 7.95 3.15 -8.91
CA TYR A 80 6.63 3.15 -8.29
C TYR A 80 6.14 1.73 -8.00
N LYS A 81 5.23 1.63 -7.06
CA LYS A 81 4.40 0.44 -6.82
C LYS A 81 3.00 0.70 -7.32
N GLU A 82 2.31 -0.35 -7.69
CA GLU A 82 0.93 -0.25 -8.12
C GLU A 82 -0.01 -0.60 -6.96
N VAL A 83 -1.18 0.01 -6.98
CA VAL A 83 -2.25 -0.23 -6.02
C VAL A 83 -3.58 -0.19 -6.74
N TRP A 84 -4.48 -1.10 -6.40
CA TRP A 84 -5.83 -1.13 -6.93
C TRP A 84 -6.79 -0.39 -6.01
N PHE A 85 -7.66 0.43 -6.61
CA PHE A 85 -8.76 1.11 -5.94
C PHE A 85 -10.08 0.70 -6.56
N GLY A 86 -11.07 0.37 -5.72
CA GLY A 86 -12.46 0.16 -6.08
C GLY A 86 -13.37 1.07 -5.28
N LEU A 87 -14.27 1.76 -5.95
CA LEU A 87 -15.22 2.71 -5.37
C LEU A 87 -16.65 2.24 -5.64
N GLY A 88 -17.31 1.74 -4.60
CA GLY A 88 -18.75 1.45 -4.59
C GLY A 88 -19.23 0.50 -5.69
N GLY A 89 -18.38 -0.31 -6.30
CA GLY A 89 -18.73 -1.17 -7.43
C GLY A 89 -18.97 -0.43 -8.75
N VAL A 90 -18.82 0.90 -8.77
CA VAL A 90 -19.06 1.75 -9.96
C VAL A 90 -17.77 1.98 -10.74
N GLN A 91 -16.69 2.19 -10.06
CA GLN A 91 -15.40 2.50 -10.66
C GLN A 91 -14.29 1.71 -9.99
N SER A 92 -13.41 1.14 -10.80
CA SER A 92 -12.18 0.49 -10.32
C SER A 92 -11.02 0.71 -11.28
N THR A 93 -9.81 0.91 -10.73
CA THR A 93 -8.61 1.08 -11.53
C THR A 93 -7.35 0.81 -10.72
N VAL A 94 -6.24 0.62 -11.41
CA VAL A 94 -4.90 0.47 -10.84
C VAL A 94 -4.16 1.79 -10.99
N TYR A 95 -3.58 2.26 -9.91
CA TYR A 95 -2.76 3.48 -9.86
C TYR A 95 -1.30 3.14 -9.58
N ALA A 96 -0.41 3.92 -10.16
CA ALA A 96 0.99 3.95 -9.77
C ALA A 96 1.16 4.88 -8.57
N THR A 97 1.87 4.40 -7.54
CA THR A 97 2.20 5.19 -6.35
C THR A 97 3.69 5.46 -6.35
N GLU A 98 4.08 6.66 -6.75
CA GLU A 98 5.46 7.11 -6.70
C GLU A 98 5.61 8.09 -5.54
N VAL A 99 6.67 7.90 -4.76
CA VAL A 99 7.05 8.80 -3.66
C VAL A 99 8.46 9.31 -3.90
N SER A 100 8.77 10.49 -3.38
CA SER A 100 10.13 11.01 -3.43
C SER A 100 11.09 10.12 -2.62
N PRO A 101 12.39 10.08 -2.93
CA PRO A 101 13.36 9.36 -2.10
C PRO A 101 13.36 9.84 -0.64
N GLU A 102 13.09 11.10 -0.38
CA GLU A 102 12.94 11.65 0.97
C GLU A 102 11.74 11.03 1.69
N GLU A 103 10.60 11.02 1.02
CA GLU A 103 9.37 10.47 1.58
C GLU A 103 9.50 8.95 1.80
N TYR A 104 10.11 8.24 0.86
CA TYR A 104 10.40 6.82 1.01
C TYR A 104 11.25 6.54 2.26
N LEU A 105 12.32 7.32 2.51
CA LEU A 105 13.17 7.15 3.67
C LEU A 105 12.46 7.48 4.99
N CYS A 106 11.39 8.27 4.98
CA CYS A 106 10.54 8.49 6.16
C CYS A 106 9.71 7.26 6.54
N TYR A 107 9.28 6.47 5.55
CA TYR A 107 8.33 5.36 5.75
C TYR A 107 8.97 3.98 5.62
N THR A 108 10.22 3.88 5.17
CA THR A 108 10.89 2.59 4.97
C THR A 108 10.92 1.77 6.25
N THR A 109 10.63 0.47 6.12
CA THR A 109 10.77 -0.52 7.18
C THR A 109 12.04 -1.36 7.03
N GLU A 110 12.82 -1.09 5.98
CA GLU A 110 14.08 -1.78 5.72
C GLU A 110 15.13 -1.40 6.77
N GLU A 111 15.60 -2.39 7.52
CA GLU A 111 16.48 -2.18 8.66
C GLU A 111 17.80 -1.48 8.28
N SER A 112 18.40 -1.88 7.16
CA SER A 112 19.65 -1.29 6.67
C SER A 112 19.49 0.21 6.36
N GLU A 113 18.36 0.61 5.78
CA GLU A 113 18.08 2.01 5.46
C GLU A 113 17.83 2.84 6.72
N LYS A 114 17.10 2.29 7.69
CA LYS A 114 16.89 2.96 8.99
C LYS A 114 18.21 3.21 9.72
N VAL A 115 19.07 2.19 9.77
CA VAL A 115 20.38 2.31 10.39
C VAL A 115 21.24 3.36 9.68
N GLU A 116 21.20 3.43 8.34
CA GLU A 116 21.94 4.45 7.57
C GLU A 116 21.45 5.86 7.90
N VAL A 117 20.11 6.07 7.97
CA VAL A 117 19.52 7.35 8.39
C VAL A 117 19.96 7.74 9.81
N GLU A 118 19.86 6.80 10.76
CA GLU A 118 20.22 7.07 12.17
C GLU A 118 21.70 7.37 12.35
N GLN A 119 22.57 6.64 11.67
CA GLN A 119 24.02 6.87 11.72
C GLN A 119 24.39 8.23 11.17
N LEU A 120 23.80 8.62 10.03
CA LEU A 120 24.03 9.93 9.46
C LEU A 120 23.44 11.04 10.33
N ALA A 121 22.28 10.84 10.92
CA ALA A 121 21.68 11.80 11.85
C ALA A 121 22.57 12.05 13.06
N LYS A 122 23.18 10.99 13.64
CA LYS A 122 24.15 11.14 14.75
C LYS A 122 25.36 12.00 14.37
N GLN A 123 25.84 11.92 13.12
CA GLN A 123 26.92 12.76 12.60
C GLN A 123 26.48 14.22 12.34
N LEU A 124 25.20 14.48 12.33
CA LEU A 124 24.56 15.77 12.07
C LEU A 124 23.84 16.32 13.32
N ASP A 125 24.40 16.11 14.47
CA ASP A 125 23.88 16.58 15.76
C ASP A 125 22.43 16.13 16.05
N GLY A 126 22.06 14.94 15.57
CA GLY A 126 20.71 14.38 15.72
C GLY A 126 19.67 14.87 14.70
N ASN A 127 20.10 15.61 13.68
CA ASN A 127 19.20 16.16 12.68
C ASN A 127 18.78 15.09 11.64
N ILE A 128 17.67 14.40 11.93
CA ILE A 128 17.11 13.35 11.09
C ILE A 128 16.65 13.89 9.70
N GLU A 129 16.04 15.07 9.66
CA GLU A 129 15.59 15.68 8.42
C GLU A 129 16.75 15.91 7.45
N LEU A 130 17.84 16.46 7.94
CA LEU A 130 19.03 16.72 7.14
C LEU A 130 19.68 15.41 6.68
N ALA A 131 19.68 14.37 7.53
CA ALA A 131 20.18 13.04 7.18
C ALA A 131 19.37 12.44 6.02
N ILE A 132 18.04 12.47 6.10
CA ILE A 132 17.14 11.98 5.06
C ILE A 132 17.40 12.72 3.74
N ARG A 133 17.47 14.05 3.76
CA ARG A 133 17.74 14.87 2.56
C ARG A 133 19.07 14.50 1.89
N ARG A 134 20.14 14.34 2.64
CA ARG A 134 21.45 13.95 2.11
C ARG A 134 21.45 12.54 1.53
N LEU A 135 20.80 11.59 2.19
CA LEU A 135 20.69 10.22 1.66
C LEU A 135 19.81 10.15 0.41
N ALA A 136 18.73 10.91 0.36
CA ALA A 136 17.88 11.00 -0.81
C ALA A 136 18.62 11.58 -2.02
N GLU A 137 19.42 12.61 -1.81
CA GLU A 137 20.27 13.20 -2.85
C GLU A 137 21.31 12.20 -3.37
N LYS A 138 21.97 11.46 -2.47
CA LYS A 138 22.89 10.37 -2.82
C LYS A 138 22.21 9.30 -3.68
N LYS A 139 21.00 8.87 -3.30
CA LYS A 139 20.20 7.88 -4.06
C LYS A 139 19.80 8.41 -5.46
N ARG A 140 19.45 9.68 -5.59
CA ARG A 140 19.14 10.30 -6.91
C ARG A 140 20.36 10.27 -7.84
N ASN A 141 21.53 10.64 -7.34
CA ASN A 141 22.75 10.67 -8.13
C ASN A 141 23.15 9.28 -8.61
N GLN A 142 23.05 8.27 -7.74
CA GLN A 142 23.31 6.88 -8.12
C GLN A 142 22.32 6.33 -9.17
N SER A 143 21.07 6.78 -9.13
CA SER A 143 20.05 6.36 -10.11
C SER A 143 20.27 7.00 -11.50
N ASN A 144 20.97 8.12 -11.58
CA ASN A 144 21.28 8.81 -12.82
C ASN A 144 22.60 8.32 -13.47
N GLU A 145 23.42 7.57 -12.75
CA GLU A 145 24.71 7.05 -13.24
C GLU A 145 24.59 5.63 -13.86
N ILE A 146 23.40 5.04 -13.85
CA ILE A 146 23.17 3.72 -14.49
C ILE A 146 22.66 4.00 -15.91
N PRO A 147 23.47 3.67 -16.96
CA PRO A 147 23.14 3.90 -18.36
C PRO A 147 21.97 3.05 -18.86
#